data_31f7abd3cb336411dd1011f91ec14db3
#
_entry.id   31f7abd3cb336411dd1011f91ec14db3
#
_cell.length_a   1.000
_cell.length_b   1.000
_cell.length_c   1.000
_cell.angle_alpha   90.00
_cell.angle_beta   90.00
_cell.angle_gamma   90.00
#
_symmetry.space_group_name_H-M   'P 1'
#
loop_
_entity.id
_entity.type
_entity.pdbx_description
1 polymer ?
#
loop_
_entity_poly.entity_id
_entity_poly.type
_entity_poly.pdbx_seq_one_letter_code
_entity_poly.pdbx_strand_id
1 'polypeptide(L)'
;LTQPPAHDQSELQVLFWSDAQRAERFRAMEKWFAGHEVPAAATPRALPKGEPLSAELQADLAKLMADSNAAGIMVLKDGKIRYEAYGLGLTHDDRWTSFSVAKSFTSTLLGAAIKDGFIASLDDPVTKYIPGLAGSAYEGVTVRQLATMTSGVKWNEDYTDPKSDVAQMNRFVVEYGPEAIVAQM
;
A
#
# COMPACT_ATOMS: atom_id res chain seq x y z
N LEU A 1 -0.63 2.89 -18.84
CA LEU A 1 -0.88 1.58 -18.19
C LEU A 1 -0.07 0.51 -18.90
N THR A 2 0.83 -0.16 -18.17
CA THR A 2 1.37 -1.43 -18.61
C THR A 2 0.26 -2.48 -18.48
N GLN A 3 -0.02 -3.20 -19.56
CA GLN A 3 -1.00 -4.27 -19.57
C GLN A 3 -0.25 -5.60 -19.39
N PRO A 4 -0.52 -6.36 -18.33
CA PRO A 4 0.03 -7.70 -18.19
C PRO A 4 -0.60 -8.65 -19.24
N PRO A 5 0.01 -9.81 -19.48
CA PRO A 5 -0.64 -10.87 -20.24
C PRO A 5 -1.95 -11.30 -19.54
N ALA A 6 -2.87 -11.86 -20.31
CA ALA A 6 -4.11 -12.40 -19.76
C ALA A 6 -3.81 -13.55 -18.80
N HIS A 7 -4.34 -13.48 -17.59
CA HIS A 7 -4.26 -14.53 -16.58
C HIS A 7 -5.65 -15.08 -16.27
N ASP A 8 -5.72 -16.32 -15.83
CA ASP A 8 -6.95 -16.88 -15.28
C ASP A 8 -7.33 -16.13 -14.00
N GLN A 9 -8.63 -15.89 -13.80
CA GLN A 9 -9.13 -15.17 -12.63
C GLN A 9 -8.72 -15.83 -11.30
N SER A 10 -8.58 -17.16 -11.28
CA SER A 10 -8.09 -17.89 -10.10
C SER A 10 -6.63 -17.57 -9.77
N GLU A 11 -5.82 -17.25 -10.77
CA GLU A 11 -4.42 -16.85 -10.59
C GLU A 11 -4.26 -15.43 -10.03
N LEU A 12 -5.28 -14.59 -10.17
CA LEU A 12 -5.28 -13.21 -9.68
C LEU A 12 -5.72 -13.08 -8.21
N GLN A 13 -6.06 -14.19 -7.56
CA GLN A 13 -6.48 -14.19 -6.15
C GLN A 13 -5.28 -14.09 -5.19
N VAL A 14 -4.69 -12.92 -5.11
CA VAL A 14 -3.44 -12.61 -4.40
C VAL A 14 -3.43 -13.10 -2.96
N LEU A 15 -4.55 -12.98 -2.24
CA LEU A 15 -4.65 -13.37 -0.83
C LEU A 15 -4.55 -14.89 -0.62
N PHE A 16 -4.82 -15.67 -1.65
CA PHE A 16 -4.81 -17.14 -1.60
C PHE A 16 -3.57 -17.77 -2.26
N TRP A 17 -2.60 -16.97 -2.70
CA TRP A 17 -1.34 -17.48 -3.21
C TRP A 17 -0.57 -18.23 -2.13
N SER A 18 0.05 -19.33 -2.50
CA SER A 18 1.00 -20.05 -1.65
C SER A 18 2.24 -19.20 -1.37
N ASP A 19 3.01 -19.55 -0.35
CA ASP A 19 4.23 -18.82 -0.01
C ASP A 19 5.26 -18.80 -1.15
N ALA A 20 5.36 -19.88 -1.91
CA ALA A 20 6.22 -19.93 -3.10
C ALA A 20 5.74 -18.94 -4.19
N GLN A 21 4.44 -18.88 -4.44
CA GLN A 21 3.85 -17.92 -5.37
C GLN A 21 4.04 -16.48 -4.89
N ARG A 22 3.87 -16.22 -3.59
CA ARG A 22 4.10 -14.89 -3.00
C ARG A 22 5.55 -14.46 -3.16
N ALA A 23 6.51 -15.34 -2.83
CA ALA A 23 7.93 -15.06 -2.94
C ALA A 23 8.35 -14.66 -4.36
N GLU A 24 7.75 -15.28 -5.37
CA GLU A 24 8.00 -14.97 -6.78
C GLU A 24 7.22 -13.73 -7.26
N ARG A 25 5.91 -13.71 -7.02
CA ARG A 25 4.98 -12.76 -7.68
C ARG A 25 5.01 -11.38 -7.04
N PHE A 26 5.24 -11.28 -5.73
CA PHE A 26 5.31 -9.98 -5.05
C PHE A 26 6.49 -9.10 -5.49
N ARG A 27 7.49 -9.70 -6.14
CA ARG A 27 8.60 -8.97 -6.76
C ARG A 27 8.30 -8.44 -8.15
N ALA A 28 7.20 -8.89 -8.76
CA ALA A 28 6.88 -8.64 -10.16
C ALA A 28 5.38 -8.48 -10.39
N MET A 29 4.70 -7.70 -9.53
CA MET A 29 3.24 -7.49 -9.58
C MET A 29 2.78 -6.89 -10.92
N GLU A 30 3.63 -6.16 -11.60
CA GLU A 30 3.38 -5.60 -12.94
C GLU A 30 3.18 -6.67 -14.03
N LYS A 31 3.60 -7.91 -13.76
CA LYS A 31 3.33 -9.05 -14.66
C LYS A 31 1.93 -9.63 -14.46
N TRP A 32 1.27 -9.28 -13.36
CA TRP A 32 -0.03 -9.83 -12.95
C TRP A 32 -1.15 -8.79 -13.03
N PHE A 33 -0.82 -7.52 -12.77
CA PHE A 33 -1.81 -6.44 -12.72
C PHE A 33 -1.36 -5.26 -13.56
N ALA A 34 -2.33 -4.60 -14.19
CA ALA A 34 -2.10 -3.33 -14.85
C ALA A 34 -1.69 -2.27 -13.81
N GLY A 35 -0.79 -1.38 -14.20
CA GLY A 35 -0.29 -0.34 -13.30
C GLY A 35 0.28 0.85 -14.03
N HIS A 36 0.56 1.90 -13.27
CA HIS A 36 1.29 3.07 -13.73
C HIS A 36 2.71 3.03 -13.18
N GLU A 37 3.68 3.34 -14.03
CA GLU A 37 5.03 3.56 -13.57
C GLU A 37 5.14 4.95 -12.94
N VAL A 38 5.67 5.00 -11.72
CA VAL A 38 6.06 6.25 -11.06
C VAL A 38 7.57 6.37 -11.23
N PRO A 39 8.05 7.37 -12.01
CA PRO A 39 9.48 7.53 -12.27
C PRO A 39 10.22 7.86 -10.97
N ALA A 40 11.45 7.36 -10.86
CA ALA A 40 12.34 7.75 -9.79
C ALA A 40 12.63 9.26 -9.82
N ALA A 41 12.94 9.85 -8.66
CA ALA A 41 13.43 11.23 -8.63
C ALA A 41 14.70 11.37 -9.48
N ALA A 42 14.85 12.52 -10.18
CA ALA A 42 16.03 12.80 -10.99
C ALA A 42 17.34 12.71 -10.18
N THR A 43 17.27 13.01 -8.89
CA THR A 43 18.39 12.85 -7.94
C THR A 43 17.87 12.09 -6.71
N PRO A 44 17.95 10.75 -6.70
CA PRO A 44 17.56 9.97 -5.56
C PRO A 44 18.43 10.32 -4.33
N ARG A 45 17.80 10.38 -3.17
CA ARG A 45 18.53 10.59 -1.92
C ARG A 45 19.35 9.33 -1.59
N ALA A 46 20.66 9.50 -1.48
CA ALA A 46 21.54 8.43 -1.01
C ALA A 46 21.26 8.08 0.46
N LEU A 47 21.28 6.80 0.77
CA LEU A 47 21.26 6.27 2.13
C LEU A 47 22.64 5.69 2.43
N PRO A 48 23.54 6.45 3.07
CA PRO A 48 24.89 5.97 3.34
C PRO A 48 24.87 4.87 4.40
N LYS A 49 25.84 3.96 4.33
CA LYS A 49 26.07 2.97 5.38
C LYS A 49 26.58 3.66 6.66
N GLY A 50 26.02 3.27 7.79
CA GLY A 50 26.45 3.65 9.12
C GLY A 50 27.21 2.52 9.80
N GLU A 51 27.49 2.72 11.08
CA GLU A 51 28.08 1.68 11.91
C GLU A 51 27.10 0.48 12.00
N PRO A 52 27.54 -0.76 11.76
CA PRO A 52 26.63 -1.90 11.78
C PRO A 52 26.05 -2.12 13.19
N LEU A 53 24.93 -2.82 13.26
CA LEU A 53 24.39 -3.30 14.53
C LEU A 53 25.33 -4.32 15.17
N SER A 54 25.21 -4.55 16.49
CA SER A 54 25.94 -5.61 17.16
C SER A 54 25.66 -6.98 16.52
N ALA A 55 26.61 -7.91 16.62
CA ALA A 55 26.46 -9.25 16.09
C ALA A 55 25.23 -9.98 16.66
N GLU A 56 24.92 -9.75 17.94
CA GLU A 56 23.75 -10.30 18.61
C GLU A 56 22.44 -9.80 17.94
N LEU A 57 22.29 -8.50 17.76
CA LEU A 57 21.12 -7.92 17.09
C LEU A 57 20.99 -8.37 15.63
N GLN A 58 22.11 -8.52 14.91
CA GLN A 58 22.08 -9.06 13.56
C GLN A 58 21.57 -10.50 13.52
N ALA A 59 21.99 -11.33 14.48
CA ALA A 59 21.53 -12.72 14.61
C ALA A 59 20.03 -12.77 14.94
N ASP A 60 19.55 -11.91 15.85
CA ASP A 60 18.11 -11.81 16.18
C ASP A 60 17.28 -11.39 14.97
N LEU A 61 17.75 -10.43 14.18
CA LEU A 61 17.06 -9.98 12.97
C LEU A 61 17.06 -11.07 11.88
N ALA A 62 18.15 -11.82 11.73
CA ALA A 62 18.20 -12.94 10.80
C ALA A 62 17.21 -14.06 11.22
N LYS A 63 17.11 -14.33 12.52
CA LYS A 63 16.12 -15.27 13.05
C LYS A 63 14.70 -14.77 12.82
N LEU A 64 14.43 -13.49 13.09
CA LEU A 64 13.11 -12.87 12.83
C LEU A 64 12.71 -12.99 11.36
N MET A 65 13.63 -12.75 10.43
CA MET A 65 13.38 -12.92 9.00
C MET A 65 12.99 -14.36 8.64
N ALA A 66 13.70 -15.34 9.19
CA ALA A 66 13.42 -16.76 8.95
C ALA A 66 12.05 -17.16 9.54
N ASP A 67 11.79 -16.79 10.79
CA ASP A 67 10.57 -17.16 11.51
C ASP A 67 9.31 -16.51 10.90
N SER A 68 9.44 -15.29 10.35
CA SER A 68 8.34 -14.54 9.75
C SER A 68 8.22 -14.68 8.23
N ASN A 69 9.08 -15.48 7.61
CA ASN A 69 9.12 -15.62 6.15
C ASN A 69 9.27 -14.27 5.44
N ALA A 70 10.11 -13.38 5.99
CA ALA A 70 10.29 -12.02 5.49
C ALA A 70 11.23 -11.97 4.28
N ALA A 71 10.86 -11.18 3.28
CA ALA A 71 11.66 -11.02 2.07
C ALA A 71 12.80 -10.01 2.24
N GLY A 72 12.67 -9.05 3.14
CA GLY A 72 13.71 -8.06 3.39
C GLY A 72 13.52 -7.34 4.70
N ILE A 73 14.63 -6.86 5.26
CA ILE A 73 14.66 -6.01 6.43
C ILE A 73 15.74 -4.95 6.29
N MET A 74 15.40 -3.72 6.64
CA MET A 74 16.36 -2.62 6.69
C MET A 74 16.18 -1.85 8.00
N VAL A 75 17.29 -1.58 8.68
CA VAL A 75 17.32 -0.74 9.88
C VAL A 75 18.07 0.55 9.56
N LEU A 76 17.37 1.66 9.71
CA LEU A 76 17.94 3.01 9.56
C LEU A 76 18.05 3.68 10.92
N LYS A 77 19.18 4.34 11.16
CA LYS A 77 19.38 5.24 12.30
C LYS A 77 20.14 6.48 11.84
N ASP A 78 19.61 7.64 12.17
CA ASP A 78 20.19 8.94 11.80
C ASP A 78 20.45 9.07 10.28
N GLY A 79 19.52 8.55 9.47
CA GLY A 79 19.60 8.56 8.01
C GLY A 79 20.65 7.63 7.40
N LYS A 80 21.23 6.70 8.18
CA LYS A 80 22.23 5.75 7.75
C LYS A 80 21.74 4.31 7.91
N ILE A 81 22.08 3.45 6.94
CA ILE A 81 21.78 2.02 6.99
C ILE A 81 22.69 1.36 8.03
N ARG A 82 22.07 0.77 9.07
CA ARG A 82 22.75 0.04 10.15
C ARG A 82 22.70 -1.49 9.94
N TYR A 83 21.69 -1.96 9.24
CA TYR A 83 21.51 -3.34 8.86
C TYR A 83 20.63 -3.41 7.61
N GLU A 84 20.91 -4.36 6.73
CA GLU A 84 20.15 -4.62 5.52
C GLU A 84 20.35 -6.09 5.14
N ALA A 85 19.26 -6.83 4.98
CA ALA A 85 19.28 -8.23 4.60
C ALA A 85 18.07 -8.58 3.74
N TYR A 86 18.25 -9.57 2.87
CA TYR A 86 17.25 -10.04 1.92
C TYR A 86 17.07 -11.55 2.00
N GLY A 87 15.83 -12.00 1.78
CA GLY A 87 15.45 -13.41 1.74
C GLY A 87 14.45 -13.67 0.61
N LEU A 88 13.98 -14.90 0.47
CA LEU A 88 12.98 -15.31 -0.52
C LEU A 88 13.33 -14.93 -1.97
N GLY A 89 14.63 -14.80 -2.27
CA GLY A 89 15.12 -14.39 -3.59
C GLY A 89 14.98 -12.90 -3.91
N LEU A 90 14.56 -12.06 -2.96
CA LEU A 90 14.58 -10.61 -3.11
C LEU A 90 16.04 -10.13 -3.09
N THR A 91 16.35 -9.10 -3.88
CA THR A 91 17.64 -8.40 -3.89
C THR A 91 17.46 -6.92 -3.61
N HIS A 92 18.58 -6.20 -3.45
CA HIS A 92 18.59 -4.75 -3.27
C HIS A 92 17.85 -3.98 -4.40
N ASP A 93 17.93 -4.47 -5.62
CA ASP A 93 17.40 -3.79 -6.82
C ASP A 93 15.97 -4.22 -7.18
N ASP A 94 15.43 -5.21 -6.46
CA ASP A 94 14.07 -5.68 -6.70
C ASP A 94 13.02 -4.78 -6.04
N ARG A 95 11.81 -4.87 -6.55
CA ARG A 95 10.61 -4.27 -5.94
C ARG A 95 9.90 -5.33 -5.09
N TRP A 96 9.10 -4.85 -4.17
CA TRP A 96 8.19 -5.69 -3.38
C TRP A 96 6.84 -5.00 -3.26
N THR A 97 5.76 -5.76 -3.31
CA THR A 97 4.43 -5.19 -3.16
C THR A 97 4.25 -4.57 -1.77
N SER A 98 3.69 -3.38 -1.72
CA SER A 98 3.49 -2.64 -0.47
C SER A 98 2.22 -3.03 0.27
N PHE A 99 1.22 -3.58 -0.43
CA PHE A 99 -0.12 -3.71 0.12
C PHE A 99 -0.55 -2.46 0.90
N SER A 100 -1.13 -2.62 2.09
CA SER A 100 -1.62 -1.51 2.90
C SER A 100 -0.55 -0.56 3.43
N VAL A 101 0.75 -0.87 3.32
CA VAL A 101 1.81 0.12 3.59
C VAL A 101 1.68 1.33 2.67
N ALA A 102 1.08 1.18 1.47
CA ALA A 102 0.75 2.30 0.59
C ALA A 102 -0.12 3.37 1.26
N LYS A 103 -0.95 3.01 2.25
CA LYS A 103 -1.75 3.98 3.02
C LYS A 103 -0.88 5.00 3.78
N SER A 104 0.32 4.60 4.21
CA SER A 104 1.28 5.51 4.85
C SER A 104 1.83 6.56 3.87
N PHE A 105 2.00 6.18 2.60
CA PHE A 105 2.33 7.14 1.54
C PHE A 105 1.16 8.09 1.27
N THR A 106 -0.07 7.56 1.19
CA THR A 106 -1.28 8.37 1.02
C THR A 106 -1.44 9.39 2.15
N SER A 107 -1.23 9.01 3.40
CA SER A 107 -1.30 9.94 4.54
C SER A 107 -0.19 11.01 4.49
N THR A 108 0.98 10.67 3.96
CA THR A 108 2.05 11.64 3.72
C THR A 108 1.66 12.64 2.63
N LEU A 109 1.02 12.18 1.54
CA LEU A 109 0.50 13.04 0.48
C LEU A 109 -0.65 13.93 0.98
N LEU A 110 -1.48 13.46 1.90
CA LEU A 110 -2.47 14.29 2.58
C LEU A 110 -1.78 15.46 3.32
N GLY A 111 -0.68 15.18 4.04
CA GLY A 111 0.12 16.21 4.66
C GLY A 111 0.70 17.24 3.68
N ALA A 112 1.15 16.79 2.52
CA ALA A 112 1.61 17.66 1.44
C ALA A 112 0.47 18.53 0.89
N ALA A 113 -0.72 17.94 0.64
CA ALA A 113 -1.89 18.67 0.16
C ALA A 113 -2.32 19.78 1.13
N ILE A 114 -2.23 19.55 2.44
CA ILE A 114 -2.50 20.58 3.46
C ILE A 114 -1.43 21.67 3.40
N LYS A 115 -0.16 21.29 3.34
CA LYS A 115 0.96 22.24 3.26
C LYS A 115 0.86 23.14 2.03
N ASP A 116 0.44 22.57 0.89
CA ASP A 116 0.31 23.28 -0.38
C ASP A 116 -1.03 24.04 -0.53
N GLY A 117 -1.92 23.95 0.49
CA GLY A 117 -3.17 24.71 0.56
C GLY A 117 -4.35 24.08 -0.21
N PHE A 118 -4.20 22.89 -0.76
CA PHE A 118 -5.31 22.17 -1.42
C PHE A 118 -6.36 21.67 -0.41
N ILE A 119 -5.95 21.34 0.81
CA ILE A 119 -6.80 21.00 1.94
C ILE A 119 -6.56 22.02 3.04
N ALA A 120 -7.59 22.76 3.41
CA ALA A 120 -7.45 23.84 4.38
C ALA A 120 -7.35 23.34 5.83
N SER A 121 -8.08 22.27 6.16
CA SER A 121 -8.09 21.69 7.52
C SER A 121 -8.40 20.19 7.49
N LEU A 122 -7.84 19.45 8.43
CA LEU A 122 -8.25 18.08 8.72
C LEU A 122 -9.66 17.98 9.29
N ASP A 123 -10.19 19.07 9.84
CA ASP A 123 -11.53 19.11 10.44
C ASP A 123 -12.61 19.52 9.42
N ASP A 124 -12.23 19.83 8.18
CA ASP A 124 -13.17 20.04 7.10
C ASP A 124 -13.94 18.75 6.76
N PRO A 125 -15.22 18.84 6.39
CA PRO A 125 -15.96 17.70 5.90
C PRO A 125 -15.38 17.21 4.56
N VAL A 126 -15.33 15.90 4.34
CA VAL A 126 -14.81 15.32 3.10
C VAL A 126 -15.60 15.74 1.87
N THR A 127 -16.89 16.03 2.03
CA THR A 127 -17.78 16.51 0.96
C THR A 127 -17.39 17.88 0.40
N LYS A 128 -16.60 18.67 1.14
CA LYS A 128 -16.00 19.90 0.63
C LYS A 128 -15.02 19.65 -0.52
N TYR A 129 -14.32 18.52 -0.48
CA TYR A 129 -13.29 18.13 -1.44
C TYR A 129 -13.79 17.09 -2.44
N ILE A 130 -14.76 16.29 -2.02
CA ILE A 130 -15.40 15.24 -2.83
C ILE A 130 -16.91 15.44 -2.78
N PRO A 131 -17.46 16.38 -3.56
CA PRO A 131 -18.90 16.71 -3.54
C PRO A 131 -19.81 15.52 -3.85
N GLY A 132 -19.31 14.52 -4.59
CA GLY A 132 -20.06 13.30 -4.90
C GLY A 132 -20.41 12.43 -3.68
N LEU A 133 -19.83 12.71 -2.51
CA LEU A 133 -20.17 12.03 -1.26
C LEU A 133 -21.31 12.72 -0.48
N ALA A 134 -21.85 13.84 -0.97
CA ALA A 134 -22.98 14.50 -0.35
C ALA A 134 -24.23 13.59 -0.38
N GLY A 135 -24.94 13.52 0.73
CA GLY A 135 -26.11 12.63 0.91
C GLY A 135 -25.79 11.16 1.15
N SER A 136 -24.49 10.78 1.16
CA SER A 136 -24.05 9.43 1.49
C SER A 136 -23.77 9.26 2.98
N ALA A 137 -23.37 8.06 3.40
CA ALA A 137 -22.91 7.78 4.76
C ALA A 137 -21.67 8.58 5.17
N TYR A 138 -20.97 9.18 4.21
CA TYR A 138 -19.80 10.04 4.44
C TYR A 138 -20.15 11.52 4.66
N GLU A 139 -21.42 11.90 4.56
CA GLU A 139 -21.82 13.27 4.86
C GLU A 139 -21.50 13.63 6.31
N GLY A 140 -20.79 14.74 6.51
CA GLY A 140 -20.33 15.17 7.83
C GLY A 140 -19.06 14.46 8.35
N VAL A 141 -18.57 13.43 7.66
CA VAL A 141 -17.28 12.83 7.97
C VAL A 141 -16.16 13.80 7.65
N THR A 142 -15.23 14.01 8.57
CA THR A 142 -14.08 14.91 8.38
C THR A 142 -12.91 14.20 7.69
N VAL A 143 -12.02 14.98 7.09
CA VAL A 143 -10.75 14.48 6.54
C VAL A 143 -9.95 13.73 7.62
N ARG A 144 -9.96 14.23 8.87
CA ARG A 144 -9.33 13.59 10.02
C ARG A 144 -9.90 12.20 10.28
N GLN A 145 -11.21 12.08 10.29
CA GLN A 145 -11.89 10.79 10.54
C GLN A 145 -11.58 9.77 9.45
N LEU A 146 -11.46 10.19 8.19
CA LEU A 146 -10.98 9.29 7.12
C LEU A 146 -9.54 8.87 7.36
N ALA A 147 -8.64 9.82 7.63
CA ALA A 147 -7.22 9.56 7.82
C ALA A 147 -6.92 8.66 9.03
N THR A 148 -7.79 8.66 10.05
CA THR A 148 -7.64 7.86 11.27
C THR A 148 -8.53 6.62 11.32
N MET A 149 -9.21 6.28 10.22
CA MET A 149 -10.11 5.12 10.12
C MET A 149 -11.25 5.14 11.14
N THR A 150 -11.81 6.33 11.40
CA THR A 150 -12.88 6.56 12.43
C THR A 150 -14.13 7.20 11.83
N SER A 151 -14.39 6.97 10.55
CA SER A 151 -15.56 7.53 9.84
C SER A 151 -16.90 7.07 10.43
N GLY A 152 -16.96 5.89 11.05
CA GLY A 152 -18.21 5.28 11.53
C GLY A 152 -19.08 4.69 10.43
N VAL A 153 -18.66 4.76 9.17
CA VAL A 153 -19.37 4.16 8.05
C VAL A 153 -19.34 2.64 8.16
N LYS A 154 -20.49 2.00 7.97
CA LYS A 154 -20.58 0.54 7.98
C LYS A 154 -19.83 -0.01 6.75
N TRP A 155 -18.95 -0.95 6.97
CA TRP A 155 -18.14 -1.58 5.94
C TRP A 155 -17.90 -3.06 6.25
N ASN A 156 -18.17 -3.94 5.28
CA ASN A 156 -17.86 -5.36 5.36
C ASN A 156 -16.63 -5.68 4.52
N GLU A 157 -15.55 -6.05 5.18
CA GLU A 157 -14.25 -6.37 4.55
C GLU A 157 -13.97 -7.89 4.53
N ASP A 158 -15.01 -8.73 4.48
CA ASP A 158 -14.82 -10.16 4.32
C ASP A 158 -14.39 -10.48 2.89
N TYR A 159 -13.11 -10.77 2.70
CA TYR A 159 -12.51 -11.12 1.40
C TYR A 159 -12.94 -12.50 0.89
N THR A 160 -13.59 -13.31 1.71
CA THR A 160 -14.10 -14.65 1.33
C THR A 160 -15.57 -14.61 0.88
N ASP A 161 -16.29 -13.55 1.23
CA ASP A 161 -17.69 -13.33 0.83
C ASP A 161 -17.75 -12.50 -0.46
N PRO A 162 -18.22 -13.06 -1.59
CA PRO A 162 -18.36 -12.32 -2.84
C PRO A 162 -19.42 -11.21 -2.79
N LYS A 163 -20.22 -11.13 -1.74
CA LYS A 163 -21.24 -10.10 -1.49
C LYS A 163 -20.77 -9.02 -0.52
N SER A 164 -19.58 -9.14 0.04
CA SER A 164 -19.02 -8.12 0.93
C SER A 164 -18.80 -6.78 0.20
N ASP A 165 -18.77 -5.70 0.94
CA ASP A 165 -18.55 -4.35 0.38
C ASP A 165 -17.20 -4.27 -0.35
N VAL A 166 -16.14 -4.86 0.22
CA VAL A 166 -14.82 -4.90 -0.43
C VAL A 166 -14.83 -5.70 -1.73
N ALA A 167 -15.54 -6.82 -1.81
CA ALA A 167 -15.64 -7.61 -3.03
C ALA A 167 -16.42 -6.88 -4.12
N GLN A 168 -17.48 -6.16 -3.75
CA GLN A 168 -18.26 -5.33 -4.67
C GLN A 168 -17.43 -4.15 -5.16
N MET A 169 -16.76 -3.43 -4.27
CA MET A 169 -15.85 -2.34 -4.61
C MET A 169 -14.77 -2.79 -5.60
N ASN A 170 -14.12 -3.92 -5.34
CA ASN A 170 -13.09 -4.45 -6.24
C ASN A 170 -13.63 -4.73 -7.65
N ARG A 171 -14.81 -5.33 -7.77
CA ARG A 171 -15.45 -5.54 -9.08
C ARG A 171 -15.75 -4.22 -9.77
N PHE A 172 -16.28 -3.25 -9.04
CA PHE A 172 -16.64 -1.94 -9.58
C PHE A 172 -15.40 -1.18 -10.08
N VAL A 173 -14.30 -1.23 -9.33
CA VAL A 173 -13.02 -0.64 -9.74
C VAL A 173 -12.47 -1.29 -11.00
N VAL A 174 -12.57 -2.62 -11.11
CA VAL A 174 -12.11 -3.35 -12.30
C VAL A 174 -12.95 -2.98 -13.53
N GLU A 175 -14.25 -2.80 -13.36
CA GLU A 175 -15.18 -2.52 -14.47
C GLU A 175 -15.14 -1.04 -14.90
N TYR A 176 -15.10 -0.11 -13.96
CA TYR A 176 -15.29 1.34 -14.23
C TYR A 176 -14.07 2.21 -13.88
N GLY A 177 -13.02 1.65 -13.31
CA GLY A 177 -11.83 2.37 -12.87
C GLY A 177 -11.91 2.89 -11.43
N PRO A 178 -10.78 3.34 -10.88
CA PRO A 178 -10.68 3.73 -9.47
C PRO A 178 -11.50 4.97 -9.10
N GLU A 179 -11.72 5.90 -10.04
CA GLU A 179 -12.55 7.08 -9.77
C GLU A 179 -14.02 6.75 -9.54
N ALA A 180 -14.48 5.60 -10.00
CA ALA A 180 -15.86 5.16 -9.82
C ALA A 180 -16.18 4.74 -8.37
N ILE A 181 -15.19 4.58 -7.50
CA ILE A 181 -15.39 4.26 -6.07
C ILE A 181 -16.33 5.26 -5.40
N VAL A 182 -16.18 6.54 -5.69
CA VAL A 182 -17.03 7.60 -5.10
C VAL A 182 -18.51 7.40 -5.44
N ALA A 183 -18.83 6.85 -6.60
CA ALA A 183 -20.20 6.60 -7.01
C ALA A 183 -20.84 5.39 -6.30
N GLN A 184 -20.01 4.54 -5.68
CA GLN A 184 -20.45 3.36 -4.91
C GLN A 184 -20.62 3.66 -3.42
N MET A 185 -19.99 4.72 -2.92
CA MET A 185 -19.99 5.14 -1.51
C MET A 185 -21.25 5.96 -1.16
#